data_e538efa6655e41c4d558a1e2b336b1e1
#
_entry.id   e538efa6655e41c4d558a1e2b336b1e1
#
_cell.length_a   1.000
_cell.length_b   1.000
_cell.length_c   1.000
_cell.angle_alpha   90.00
_cell.angle_beta   90.00
_cell.angle_gamma   90.00
#
_symmetry.space_group_name_H-M   'P 1'
#
loop_
_entity.id
_entity.type
_entity.pdbx_description
1 polymer ?
#
loop_
_entity_poly.entity_id
_entity_poly.type
_entity_poly.pdbx_seq_one_letter_code
_entity_poly.pdbx_strand_id
1 'polypeptide(L)'
;MAAEQEIRNMSEDNIFDALMEQYGKAAGESISAMLKTKVEIKAPEKSETLVKDVEYSILEPALFVKSCLTSNAAGNIVMIFRQRDIQAFLNKLMGSDDLPDPDFEFDEVAMSAAGELLNQMVHSAAKSVAEYLENTMDSSDCQLFLSDSGQCLWEIMGEDAACKTTVIRYGMTIGDLMETEFLECISETATDSLMQEITVKKQKEEERAVREEEERNSIQIMDSMPDENGTGLLAAGRIDGTAYRETAQLQPVSIPQGNLGLLMDVPLHVSVEIGKTRRKLKEILSLNNGMVVELDKQADAPVDIIVNGQLIARGEVVVIDDNFGVRISEIVNTKSIIENGDL
;
A
#
# COMPACT_ATOMS: atom_id res chain seq x y z
N MET A 1 -0.67 21.38 -9.31
CA MET A 1 0.09 21.94 -10.51
C MET A 1 1.59 21.99 -10.30
N ALA A 2 2.16 22.75 -9.32
CA ALA A 2 3.64 22.80 -9.15
C ALA A 2 4.21 21.47 -8.60
N ALA A 3 3.59 20.87 -7.59
CA ALA A 3 4.00 19.59 -7.00
C ALA A 3 3.86 18.41 -7.97
N GLU A 4 2.81 18.35 -8.75
CA GLU A 4 2.56 17.33 -9.78
C GLU A 4 3.59 17.41 -10.93
N GLN A 5 4.03 18.63 -11.27
CA GLN A 5 5.06 18.83 -12.29
C GLN A 5 6.46 18.43 -11.78
N GLU A 6 6.67 18.50 -10.48
CA GLU A 6 7.89 18.07 -9.80
C GLU A 6 8.03 16.55 -9.78
N ILE A 7 6.96 15.82 -9.45
CA ILE A 7 6.92 14.35 -9.42
C ILE A 7 7.23 13.75 -10.80
N ARG A 8 6.70 14.31 -11.89
CA ARG A 8 6.96 13.80 -13.25
C ARG A 8 8.44 13.84 -13.66
N ASN A 9 9.19 14.81 -13.16
CA ASN A 9 10.59 14.99 -13.51
C ASN A 9 11.55 14.23 -12.56
N MET A 10 11.03 13.64 -11.48
CA MET A 10 11.83 12.89 -10.53
C MET A 10 12.02 11.43 -10.99
N SER A 11 13.17 10.85 -10.65
CA SER A 11 13.37 9.40 -10.76
C SER A 11 12.50 8.68 -9.72
N GLU A 12 12.18 7.41 -9.94
CA GLU A 12 11.43 6.59 -8.97
C GLU A 12 12.14 6.52 -7.62
N ASP A 13 13.46 6.41 -7.60
CA ASP A 13 14.27 6.47 -6.37
C ASP A 13 14.08 7.78 -5.60
N ASN A 14 14.07 8.92 -6.30
CA ASN A 14 13.85 10.22 -5.65
C ASN A 14 12.42 10.35 -5.09
N ILE A 15 11.43 9.73 -5.76
CA ILE A 15 10.05 9.69 -5.25
C ILE A 15 10.00 8.79 -4.01
N PHE A 16 10.70 7.65 -4.03
CA PHE A 16 10.80 6.77 -2.86
C PHE A 16 11.44 7.50 -1.66
N ASP A 17 12.53 8.24 -1.87
CA ASP A 17 13.18 9.02 -0.82
C ASP A 17 12.24 10.11 -0.26
N ALA A 18 11.51 10.82 -1.12
CA ALA A 18 10.49 11.78 -0.70
C ALA A 18 9.34 11.12 0.08
N LEU A 19 8.97 9.90 -0.30
CA LEU A 19 7.96 9.10 0.38
C LEU A 19 8.42 8.73 1.81
N MET A 20 9.68 8.32 1.98
CA MET A 20 10.25 8.00 3.29
C MET A 20 10.41 9.26 4.16
N GLU A 21 10.70 10.40 3.57
CA GLU A 21 10.70 11.68 4.28
C GLU A 21 9.29 12.04 4.79
N GLN A 22 8.28 11.85 3.94
CA GLN A 22 6.88 12.07 4.31
C GLN A 22 6.42 11.10 5.41
N TYR A 23 6.81 9.83 5.32
CA TYR A 23 6.58 8.82 6.35
C TYR A 23 7.16 9.26 7.70
N GLY A 24 8.44 9.61 7.73
CA GLY A 24 9.12 10.06 8.95
C GLY A 24 8.46 11.31 9.54
N LYS A 25 8.08 12.27 8.72
CA LYS A 25 7.40 13.49 9.16
C LYS A 25 6.06 13.18 9.83
N ALA A 26 5.22 12.36 9.21
CA ALA A 26 3.92 11.97 9.75
C ALA A 26 4.06 11.15 11.05
N ALA A 27 5.05 10.27 11.11
CA ALA A 27 5.41 9.54 12.34
C ALA A 27 5.77 10.51 13.48
N GLY A 28 6.64 11.48 13.22
CA GLY A 28 7.04 12.49 14.19
C GLY A 28 5.88 13.36 14.67
N GLU A 29 4.99 13.79 13.76
CA GLU A 29 3.79 14.56 14.09
C GLU A 29 2.82 13.75 14.97
N SER A 30 2.62 12.46 14.67
CA SER A 30 1.78 11.56 15.45
C SER A 30 2.30 11.40 16.88
N ILE A 31 3.59 11.09 17.05
CA ILE A 31 4.23 10.97 18.37
C ILE A 31 4.16 12.30 19.12
N SER A 32 4.46 13.43 18.45
CA SER A 32 4.41 14.76 19.06
C SER A 32 3.05 15.07 19.65
N ALA A 33 1.98 14.71 18.95
CA ALA A 33 0.61 14.92 19.43
C ALA A 33 0.30 14.10 20.69
N MET A 34 0.76 12.84 20.75
CA MET A 34 0.53 11.95 21.88
C MET A 34 1.36 12.37 23.12
N LEU A 35 2.63 12.68 22.91
CA LEU A 35 3.55 13.04 24.01
C LEU A 35 3.43 14.49 24.45
N LYS A 36 2.69 15.34 23.72
CA LYS A 36 2.63 16.80 23.90
C LYS A 36 4.01 17.45 23.96
N THR A 37 4.96 16.85 23.26
CA THR A 37 6.36 17.26 23.16
C THR A 37 6.75 17.18 21.70
N LYS A 38 7.46 18.19 21.20
CA LYS A 38 7.88 18.20 19.80
C LYS A 38 8.84 17.04 19.53
N VAL A 39 8.49 16.17 18.60
CA VAL A 39 9.36 15.12 18.07
C VAL A 39 9.59 15.41 16.60
N GLU A 40 10.85 15.61 16.23
CA GLU A 40 11.25 15.79 14.84
C GLU A 40 12.00 14.57 14.37
N ILE A 41 11.53 14.00 13.26
CA ILE A 41 12.24 12.94 12.55
C ILE A 41 12.93 13.55 11.34
N LYS A 42 14.25 13.42 11.29
CA LYS A 42 15.11 14.01 10.27
C LYS A 42 15.08 13.21 8.99
N ALA A 43 15.55 13.82 7.91
CA ALA A 43 15.64 13.20 6.59
C ALA A 43 16.29 11.82 6.64
N PRO A 44 15.72 10.84 5.96
CA PRO A 44 16.22 9.47 5.96
C PRO A 44 17.49 9.31 5.15
N GLU A 45 18.35 8.37 5.58
CA GLU A 45 19.46 7.84 4.80
C GLU A 45 19.11 6.42 4.35
N LYS A 46 19.08 6.17 3.04
CA LYS A 46 18.75 4.87 2.46
C LYS A 46 20.00 4.05 2.15
N SER A 47 19.96 2.76 2.47
CA SER A 47 20.94 1.77 2.05
C SER A 47 20.27 0.42 1.78
N GLU A 48 20.90 -0.42 0.96
CA GLU A 48 20.45 -1.78 0.69
C GLU A 48 21.51 -2.78 1.18
N THR A 49 21.06 -3.82 1.86
CA THR A 49 21.94 -4.89 2.37
C THR A 49 21.17 -6.21 2.47
N LEU A 50 21.85 -7.28 2.90
CA LEU A 50 21.15 -8.51 3.28
C LEU A 50 20.61 -8.38 4.70
N VAL A 51 19.48 -9.02 5.00
CA VAL A 51 18.85 -8.93 6.34
C VAL A 51 19.83 -9.33 7.46
N LYS A 52 20.66 -10.36 7.23
CA LYS A 52 21.69 -10.81 8.19
C LYS A 52 22.84 -9.80 8.42
N ASP A 53 23.07 -8.90 7.45
CA ASP A 53 24.19 -7.95 7.46
C ASP A 53 23.75 -6.56 7.93
N VAL A 54 22.50 -6.41 8.40
CA VAL A 54 22.00 -5.16 8.99
C VAL A 54 22.71 -4.89 10.31
N GLU A 55 23.41 -3.77 10.38
CA GLU A 55 24.13 -3.34 11.59
C GLU A 55 23.24 -2.47 12.47
N TYR A 56 22.78 -3.03 13.60
CA TYR A 56 21.97 -2.34 14.61
C TYR A 56 22.58 -2.38 16.03
N SER A 57 23.80 -2.87 16.17
CA SER A 57 24.48 -3.00 17.47
C SER A 57 24.56 -1.68 18.25
N ILE A 58 24.61 -0.54 17.55
CA ILE A 58 24.60 0.80 18.17
C ILE A 58 23.24 1.11 18.83
N LEU A 59 22.18 0.39 18.48
CA LEU A 59 20.83 0.56 19.04
C LEU A 59 20.54 -0.39 20.19
N GLU A 60 21.49 -1.24 20.58
CA GLU A 60 21.28 -2.18 21.68
C GLU A 60 21.40 -1.53 23.08
N PRO A 61 20.61 -1.98 24.06
CA PRO A 61 19.52 -2.94 23.94
C PRO A 61 18.38 -2.40 23.07
N ALA A 62 17.94 -3.22 22.11
CA ALA A 62 17.00 -2.82 21.07
C ALA A 62 15.57 -3.32 21.34
N LEU A 63 14.60 -2.56 20.84
CA LEU A 63 13.21 -2.98 20.68
C LEU A 63 12.91 -3.03 19.17
N PHE A 64 12.50 -4.21 18.68
CA PHE A 64 12.05 -4.42 17.33
C PHE A 64 10.54 -4.25 17.26
N VAL A 65 10.07 -3.53 16.23
CA VAL A 65 8.66 -3.24 15.98
C VAL A 65 8.33 -3.73 14.60
N LYS A 66 7.68 -4.88 14.49
CA LYS A 66 7.25 -5.47 13.22
C LYS A 66 5.85 -5.02 12.88
N SER A 67 5.64 -4.60 11.65
CA SER A 67 4.33 -4.41 11.01
C SER A 67 4.35 -4.98 9.60
N CYS A 68 3.17 -5.17 9.00
CA CYS A 68 3.02 -5.57 7.61
C CYS A 68 2.25 -4.49 6.86
N LEU A 69 2.72 -4.13 5.68
CA LEU A 69 1.90 -3.37 4.73
C LEU A 69 0.76 -4.24 4.21
N THR A 70 -0.40 -3.65 4.06
CA THR A 70 -1.64 -4.31 3.61
C THR A 70 -2.34 -3.49 2.55
N SER A 71 -3.28 -4.11 1.85
CA SER A 71 -4.02 -3.53 0.73
C SER A 71 -3.16 -3.44 -0.55
N ASN A 72 -2.93 -2.26 -1.11
CA ASN A 72 -2.21 -2.11 -2.39
C ASN A 72 -0.70 -2.35 -2.27
N ALA A 73 -0.13 -2.30 -1.06
CA ALA A 73 1.26 -2.72 -0.83
C ALA A 73 1.28 -3.91 0.13
N ALA A 74 2.22 -4.82 -0.06
CA ALA A 74 2.37 -6.01 0.77
C ALA A 74 3.83 -6.22 1.13
N GLY A 75 4.08 -6.69 2.35
CA GLY A 75 5.42 -7.03 2.82
C GLY A 75 5.66 -6.58 4.26
N ASN A 76 6.75 -7.05 4.84
CA ASN A 76 7.09 -6.82 6.23
C ASN A 76 8.00 -5.61 6.39
N ILE A 77 7.76 -4.85 7.45
CA ILE A 77 8.61 -3.74 7.90
C ILE A 77 8.98 -4.01 9.35
N VAL A 78 10.24 -3.82 9.70
CA VAL A 78 10.73 -3.90 11.07
C VAL A 78 11.47 -2.62 11.42
N MET A 79 10.95 -1.86 12.37
CA MET A 79 11.69 -0.74 12.95
C MET A 79 12.49 -1.20 14.16
N ILE A 80 13.65 -0.59 14.36
CA ILE A 80 14.58 -0.95 15.44
C ILE A 80 14.89 0.33 16.22
N PHE A 81 14.43 0.35 17.47
CA PHE A 81 14.64 1.45 18.41
C PHE A 81 15.56 1.02 19.54
N ARG A 82 16.25 1.96 20.16
CA ARG A 82 16.85 1.73 21.49
C ARG A 82 15.75 1.62 22.53
N GLN A 83 15.85 0.66 23.42
CA GLN A 83 14.88 0.51 24.54
C GLN A 83 14.76 1.80 25.37
N ARG A 84 15.88 2.47 25.66
CA ARG A 84 15.90 3.74 26.39
C ARG A 84 15.09 4.85 25.71
N ASP A 85 15.02 4.86 24.37
CA ASP A 85 14.29 5.88 23.63
C ASP A 85 12.77 5.65 23.77
N ILE A 86 12.37 4.38 23.76
CA ILE A 86 10.98 4.00 24.01
C ILE A 86 10.60 4.27 25.48
N GLN A 87 11.51 4.02 26.42
CA GLN A 87 11.29 4.42 27.81
C GLN A 87 11.10 5.93 27.96
N ALA A 88 11.89 6.75 27.24
CA ALA A 88 11.70 8.21 27.23
C ALA A 88 10.30 8.60 26.71
N PHE A 89 9.79 7.90 25.69
CA PHE A 89 8.42 8.09 25.23
C PHE A 89 7.40 7.75 26.31
N LEU A 90 7.58 6.61 27.00
CA LEU A 90 6.69 6.20 28.07
C LEU A 90 6.71 7.18 29.25
N ASN A 91 7.89 7.68 29.64
CA ASN A 91 8.02 8.71 30.67
C ASN A 91 7.23 9.98 30.28
N LYS A 92 7.40 10.46 29.05
CA LYS A 92 6.65 11.60 28.52
C LYS A 92 5.15 11.38 28.50
N LEU A 93 4.71 10.18 28.09
CA LEU A 93 3.30 9.79 28.08
C LEU A 93 2.69 9.85 29.49
N MET A 94 3.47 9.50 30.51
CA MET A 94 3.10 9.61 31.94
C MET A 94 3.23 11.03 32.49
N GLY A 95 3.71 11.99 31.70
CA GLY A 95 3.93 13.37 32.13
C GLY A 95 5.19 13.59 32.95
N SER A 96 6.15 12.67 32.88
CA SER A 96 7.46 12.81 33.52
C SER A 96 8.52 13.27 32.50
N ASP A 97 9.44 14.12 32.96
CA ASP A 97 10.63 14.57 32.25
C ASP A 97 11.90 13.82 32.71
N ASP A 98 11.72 12.73 33.44
CA ASP A 98 12.83 11.93 33.94
C ASP A 98 13.62 11.31 32.78
N LEU A 99 14.93 11.26 32.95
CA LEU A 99 15.82 10.58 32.02
C LEU A 99 15.55 9.05 32.09
N PRO A 100 15.78 8.33 30.98
CA PRO A 100 15.66 6.89 30.97
C PRO A 100 16.52 6.22 32.06
N ASP A 101 15.91 5.31 32.82
CA ASP A 101 16.56 4.51 33.84
C ASP A 101 17.25 3.29 33.20
N PRO A 102 18.56 3.09 33.39
CA PRO A 102 19.26 1.93 32.85
C PRO A 102 18.74 0.58 33.35
N ASP A 103 18.12 0.55 34.55
CA ASP A 103 17.58 -0.65 35.18
C ASP A 103 16.08 -0.85 34.89
N PHE A 104 15.52 -0.09 33.93
CA PHE A 104 14.12 -0.20 33.53
C PHE A 104 13.85 -1.55 32.83
N GLU A 105 12.88 -2.28 33.35
CA GLU A 105 12.40 -3.52 32.74
C GLU A 105 11.13 -3.27 31.93
N PHE A 106 11.11 -3.74 30.67
CA PHE A 106 9.93 -3.72 29.82
C PHE A 106 8.96 -4.85 30.25
N ASP A 107 8.18 -4.59 31.28
CA ASP A 107 7.10 -5.47 31.70
C ASP A 107 5.92 -5.46 30.73
N GLU A 108 4.89 -6.26 30.99
CA GLU A 108 3.71 -6.38 30.14
C GLU A 108 2.97 -5.04 29.97
N VAL A 109 2.97 -4.18 31.00
CA VAL A 109 2.31 -2.87 30.96
C VAL A 109 3.10 -1.90 30.08
N ALA A 110 4.41 -1.85 30.25
CA ALA A 110 5.31 -1.03 29.45
C ALA A 110 5.27 -1.45 27.97
N MET A 111 5.30 -2.77 27.70
CA MET A 111 5.19 -3.31 26.34
C MET A 111 3.84 -2.98 25.68
N SER A 112 2.75 -3.07 26.43
CA SER A 112 1.41 -2.71 25.94
C SER A 112 1.31 -1.22 25.62
N ALA A 113 1.82 -0.36 26.51
CA ALA A 113 1.81 1.10 26.29
C ALA A 113 2.71 1.51 25.11
N ALA A 114 3.88 0.90 24.97
CA ALA A 114 4.76 1.09 23.84
C ALA A 114 4.09 0.63 22.54
N GLY A 115 3.41 -0.52 22.56
CA GLY A 115 2.66 -1.05 21.43
C GLY A 115 1.59 -0.10 20.92
N GLU A 116 0.78 0.45 21.81
CA GLU A 116 -0.26 1.42 21.42
C GLU A 116 0.33 2.69 20.80
N LEU A 117 1.39 3.23 21.41
CA LEU A 117 2.07 4.42 20.90
C LEU A 117 2.65 4.17 19.50
N LEU A 118 3.35 3.05 19.31
CA LEU A 118 3.99 2.69 18.05
C LEU A 118 2.97 2.30 16.98
N ASN A 119 1.86 1.66 17.34
CA ASN A 119 0.75 1.43 16.44
C ASN A 119 0.22 2.72 15.84
N GLN A 120 -0.06 3.71 16.69
CA GLN A 120 -0.57 4.99 16.20
C GLN A 120 0.43 5.73 15.32
N MET A 121 1.73 5.65 15.65
CA MET A 121 2.80 6.18 14.82
C MET A 121 2.81 5.55 13.43
N VAL A 122 2.85 4.22 13.36
CA VAL A 122 2.94 3.45 12.11
C VAL A 122 1.70 3.66 11.24
N HIS A 123 0.50 3.57 11.82
CA HIS A 123 -0.74 3.80 11.08
C HIS A 123 -0.83 5.24 10.52
N SER A 124 -0.43 6.24 11.31
CA SER A 124 -0.41 7.63 10.84
C SER A 124 0.58 7.83 9.69
N ALA A 125 1.76 7.22 9.79
CA ALA A 125 2.78 7.28 8.76
C ALA A 125 2.36 6.55 7.48
N ALA A 126 1.82 5.32 7.60
CA ALA A 126 1.30 4.55 6.47
C ALA A 126 0.16 5.29 5.74
N LYS A 127 -0.76 5.90 6.50
CA LYS A 127 -1.83 6.72 5.94
C LYS A 127 -1.29 7.91 5.15
N SER A 128 -0.28 8.60 5.66
CA SER A 128 0.35 9.72 4.95
C SER A 128 1.01 9.29 3.64
N VAL A 129 1.62 8.10 3.62
CA VAL A 129 2.16 7.49 2.41
C VAL A 129 1.04 7.14 1.42
N ALA A 130 -0.06 6.55 1.90
CA ALA A 130 -1.23 6.23 1.08
C ALA A 130 -1.84 7.49 0.44
N GLU A 131 -1.97 8.58 1.21
CA GLU A 131 -2.44 9.87 0.71
C GLU A 131 -1.50 10.43 -0.35
N TYR A 132 -0.18 10.33 -0.15
CA TYR A 132 0.81 10.77 -1.13
C TYR A 132 0.74 9.96 -2.42
N LEU A 133 0.56 8.64 -2.33
CA LEU A 133 0.44 7.73 -3.49
C LEU A 133 -0.97 7.73 -4.10
N GLU A 134 -1.94 8.40 -3.51
CA GLU A 134 -3.35 8.40 -3.92
C GLU A 134 -3.94 6.98 -4.00
N ASN A 135 -3.59 6.14 -3.02
CA ASN A 135 -4.05 4.76 -2.94
C ASN A 135 -4.62 4.39 -1.55
N THR A 136 -5.01 3.11 -1.38
CA THR A 136 -5.53 2.55 -0.13
C THR A 136 -4.50 1.63 0.51
N MET A 137 -3.38 2.16 0.99
CA MET A 137 -2.40 1.40 1.75
C MET A 137 -2.68 1.54 3.25
N ASP A 138 -2.46 0.47 3.99
CA ASP A 138 -2.60 0.42 5.45
C ASP A 138 -1.50 -0.45 6.05
N SER A 139 -1.40 -0.49 7.36
CA SER A 139 -0.47 -1.33 8.10
C SER A 139 -1.19 -2.21 9.10
N SER A 140 -0.65 -3.39 9.38
CA SER A 140 -1.13 -4.24 10.47
C SER A 140 -0.72 -3.67 11.82
N ASP A 141 -1.38 -4.12 12.89
CA ASP A 141 -0.93 -3.86 14.26
C ASP A 141 0.50 -4.31 14.48
N CYS A 142 1.25 -3.53 15.25
CA CYS A 142 2.65 -3.78 15.54
C CYS A 142 2.84 -4.95 16.51
N GLN A 143 3.84 -5.77 16.23
CA GLN A 143 4.35 -6.81 17.13
C GLN A 143 5.72 -6.35 17.65
N LEU A 144 5.90 -6.39 18.98
CA LEU A 144 7.09 -5.91 19.64
C LEU A 144 7.94 -7.07 20.13
N PHE A 145 9.26 -6.98 19.92
CA PHE A 145 10.25 -7.98 20.36
C PHE A 145 11.43 -7.27 21.01
N LEU A 146 11.90 -7.75 22.14
CA LEU A 146 13.12 -7.25 22.78
C LEU A 146 14.35 -8.00 22.25
N SER A 147 15.50 -7.33 22.17
CA SER A 147 16.75 -7.93 21.65
C SER A 147 17.25 -9.11 22.47
N ASP A 148 16.92 -9.16 23.77
CA ASP A 148 17.24 -10.28 24.68
C ASP A 148 16.36 -11.51 24.49
N SER A 149 15.33 -11.44 23.64
CA SER A 149 14.47 -12.58 23.29
C SER A 149 15.20 -13.69 22.53
N GLY A 150 16.43 -13.42 22.06
CA GLY A 150 17.27 -14.36 21.32
C GLY A 150 16.83 -14.59 19.87
N GLN A 151 15.88 -13.82 19.36
CA GLN A 151 15.43 -13.86 17.97
C GLN A 151 16.31 -12.96 17.08
N CYS A 152 16.65 -13.45 15.89
CA CYS A 152 17.40 -12.70 14.91
C CYS A 152 16.45 -11.81 14.07
N LEU A 153 16.98 -10.73 13.49
CA LEU A 153 16.19 -9.80 12.68
C LEU A 153 15.43 -10.50 11.54
N TRP A 154 16.05 -11.46 10.85
CA TRP A 154 15.40 -12.22 9.76
C TRP A 154 14.22 -13.09 10.26
N GLU A 155 14.32 -13.66 11.49
CA GLU A 155 13.23 -14.41 12.11
C GLU A 155 12.06 -13.48 12.46
N ILE A 156 12.36 -12.31 13.04
CA ILE A 156 11.35 -11.28 13.35
C ILE A 156 10.70 -10.78 12.07
N MET A 157 11.49 -10.48 11.04
CA MET A 157 10.99 -10.03 9.73
C MET A 157 10.18 -11.13 9.03
N GLY A 158 10.50 -12.42 9.28
CA GLY A 158 9.86 -13.56 8.61
C GLY A 158 10.42 -13.78 7.21
N GLU A 159 11.69 -13.45 7.01
CA GLU A 159 12.42 -13.56 5.75
C GLU A 159 13.62 -14.50 5.90
N ASP A 160 14.21 -14.94 4.78
CA ASP A 160 15.50 -15.65 4.83
C ASP A 160 16.63 -14.66 5.14
N ALA A 161 17.64 -15.11 5.88
CA ALA A 161 18.81 -14.30 6.24
C ALA A 161 19.55 -13.72 5.03
N ALA A 162 19.44 -14.36 3.86
CA ALA A 162 20.07 -13.95 2.60
C ALA A 162 19.17 -13.07 1.72
N CYS A 163 17.93 -12.78 2.13
CA CYS A 163 17.07 -11.84 1.43
C CYS A 163 17.62 -10.42 1.53
N LYS A 164 17.33 -9.62 0.52
CA LYS A 164 17.64 -8.19 0.55
C LYS A 164 16.67 -7.44 1.44
N THR A 165 17.14 -6.37 1.99
CA THR A 165 16.31 -5.41 2.73
C THR A 165 16.78 -4.00 2.42
N THR A 166 15.83 -3.09 2.29
CA THR A 166 16.09 -1.66 2.26
C THR A 166 16.11 -1.15 3.70
N VAL A 167 17.21 -0.55 4.10
CA VAL A 167 17.40 0.02 5.44
C VAL A 167 17.34 1.51 5.35
N ILE A 168 16.41 2.10 6.09
CA ILE A 168 16.26 3.54 6.23
C ILE A 168 16.70 3.93 7.64
N ARG A 169 17.66 4.81 7.74
CA ARG A 169 18.14 5.38 9.00
C ARG A 169 17.51 6.75 9.21
N TYR A 170 16.75 6.90 10.28
CA TYR A 170 16.15 8.17 10.67
C TYR A 170 16.86 8.75 11.86
N GLY A 171 17.23 10.03 11.79
CA GLY A 171 17.58 10.80 12.98
C GLY A 171 16.30 11.29 13.67
N MET A 172 16.26 11.29 15.00
CA MET A 172 15.11 11.72 15.78
C MET A 172 15.52 12.65 16.92
N THR A 173 14.77 13.74 17.12
CA THR A 173 14.95 14.69 18.23
C THR A 173 13.67 14.74 19.04
N ILE A 174 13.77 14.58 20.36
CA ILE A 174 12.64 14.56 21.29
C ILE A 174 12.72 15.80 22.17
N GLY A 175 12.03 16.87 21.79
CA GLY A 175 12.10 18.17 22.48
C GLY A 175 13.55 18.61 22.70
N ASP A 176 13.85 19.07 23.92
CA ASP A 176 15.21 19.37 24.38
C ASP A 176 15.85 18.21 25.16
N LEU A 177 15.17 17.03 25.17
CA LEU A 177 15.56 15.90 26.02
C LEU A 177 16.70 15.10 25.42
N MET A 178 16.60 14.72 24.14
CA MET A 178 17.60 13.88 23.49
C MET A 178 17.55 13.94 21.97
N GLU A 179 18.71 13.71 21.37
CA GLU A 179 18.88 13.34 19.96
C GLU A 179 19.23 11.86 19.87
N THR A 180 18.58 11.16 18.95
CA THR A 180 18.76 9.72 18.76
C THR A 180 18.51 9.33 17.30
N GLU A 181 18.59 8.06 17.01
CA GLU A 181 18.30 7.49 15.69
C GLU A 181 17.58 6.15 15.83
N PHE A 182 16.85 5.77 14.79
CA PHE A 182 16.27 4.44 14.65
C PHE A 182 16.40 3.95 13.22
N LEU A 183 16.28 2.64 13.01
CA LEU A 183 16.31 2.02 11.70
C LEU A 183 14.91 1.52 11.33
N GLU A 184 14.60 1.58 10.06
CA GLU A 184 13.45 0.92 9.45
C GLU A 184 13.98 -0.02 8.37
N CYS A 185 13.76 -1.32 8.55
CA CYS A 185 14.13 -2.38 7.64
C CYS A 185 12.90 -2.80 6.85
N ILE A 186 12.90 -2.56 5.55
CA ILE A 186 11.78 -2.83 4.65
C ILE A 186 12.14 -4.09 3.85
N SER A 187 11.30 -5.13 3.88
CA SER A 187 11.54 -6.36 3.12
C SER A 187 11.58 -6.09 1.61
N GLU A 188 12.26 -6.94 0.86
CA GLU A 188 12.34 -6.85 -0.61
C GLU A 188 10.93 -6.78 -1.21
N THR A 189 10.01 -7.63 -0.73
CA THR A 189 8.61 -7.63 -1.17
C THR A 189 7.90 -6.30 -0.91
N ALA A 190 8.13 -5.68 0.26
CA ALA A 190 7.52 -4.39 0.59
C ALA A 190 8.12 -3.26 -0.24
N THR A 191 9.45 -3.29 -0.45
CA THR A 191 10.13 -2.31 -1.32
C THR A 191 9.60 -2.40 -2.75
N ASP A 192 9.51 -3.60 -3.32
CA ASP A 192 9.02 -3.82 -4.68
C ASP A 192 7.56 -3.35 -4.82
N SER A 193 6.71 -3.65 -3.83
CA SER A 193 5.32 -3.20 -3.82
C SER A 193 5.22 -1.67 -3.78
N LEU A 194 6.01 -0.99 -2.95
CA LEU A 194 6.05 0.47 -2.90
C LEU A 194 6.55 1.08 -4.21
N MET A 195 7.57 0.48 -4.83
CA MET A 195 8.09 0.92 -6.13
C MET A 195 7.06 0.77 -7.26
N GLN A 196 6.24 -0.29 -7.24
CA GLN A 196 5.13 -0.46 -8.17
C GLN A 196 4.09 0.65 -8.00
N GLU A 197 3.68 0.98 -6.77
CA GLU A 197 2.72 2.06 -6.52
C GLU A 197 3.27 3.43 -6.94
N ILE A 198 4.58 3.68 -6.74
CA ILE A 198 5.26 4.87 -7.23
C ILE A 198 5.19 4.95 -8.76
N THR A 199 5.46 3.85 -9.44
CA THR A 199 5.39 3.76 -10.92
C THR A 199 3.98 4.04 -11.42
N VAL A 200 2.96 3.46 -10.78
CA VAL A 200 1.53 3.70 -11.10
C VAL A 200 1.18 5.18 -10.91
N LYS A 201 1.59 5.78 -9.78
CA LYS A 201 1.35 7.20 -9.54
C LYS A 201 1.98 8.07 -10.63
N LYS A 202 3.23 7.81 -10.96
CA LYS A 202 3.96 8.55 -12.01
C LYS A 202 3.25 8.48 -13.36
N GLN A 203 2.80 7.30 -13.75
CA GLN A 203 2.02 7.11 -14.98
C GLN A 203 0.71 7.91 -14.99
N LYS A 204 -0.03 7.88 -13.87
CA LYS A 204 -1.27 8.68 -13.73
C LYS A 204 -1.01 10.19 -13.85
N GLU A 205 0.09 10.69 -13.29
CA GLU A 205 0.48 12.09 -13.40
C GLU A 205 0.89 12.48 -14.84
N GLU A 206 1.56 11.59 -15.56
CA GLU A 206 1.90 11.77 -16.96
C GLU A 206 0.64 11.81 -17.84
N GLU A 207 -0.31 10.88 -17.64
CA GLU A 207 -1.58 10.83 -18.36
C GLU A 207 -2.45 12.07 -18.10
N ARG A 208 -2.54 12.51 -16.84
CA ARG A 208 -3.25 13.76 -16.48
C ARG A 208 -2.68 14.96 -17.22
N ALA A 209 -1.37 15.05 -17.31
CA ALA A 209 -0.71 16.16 -17.98
C ALA A 209 -0.94 16.18 -19.49
N VAL A 210 -0.88 15.03 -20.15
CA VAL A 210 -1.19 14.91 -21.58
C VAL A 210 -2.62 15.36 -21.85
N ARG A 211 -3.56 14.92 -21.03
CA ARG A 211 -4.98 15.30 -21.13
C ARG A 211 -5.20 16.79 -20.94
N GLU A 212 -4.55 17.41 -19.96
CA GLU A 212 -4.64 18.85 -19.71
C GLU A 212 -4.02 19.68 -20.86
N GLU A 213 -2.98 19.14 -21.50
CA GLU A 213 -2.36 19.79 -22.66
C GLU A 213 -3.24 19.69 -23.92
N GLU A 214 -3.90 18.55 -24.12
CA GLU A 214 -4.89 18.36 -25.19
C GLU A 214 -6.10 19.27 -25.00
N GLU A 215 -6.63 19.40 -23.78
CA GLU A 215 -7.73 20.30 -23.45
C GLU A 215 -7.34 21.76 -23.69
N ARG A 216 -6.15 22.19 -23.27
CA ARG A 216 -5.61 23.53 -23.52
C ARG A 216 -5.46 23.82 -25.01
N ASN A 217 -4.94 22.87 -25.77
CA ASN A 217 -4.77 22.99 -27.21
C ASN A 217 -6.13 23.08 -27.95
N SER A 218 -7.13 22.32 -27.47
CA SER A 218 -8.49 22.34 -28.01
C SER A 218 -9.19 23.71 -27.81
N ILE A 219 -9.01 24.30 -26.62
CA ILE A 219 -9.54 25.63 -26.30
C ILE A 219 -8.85 26.71 -27.16
N GLN A 220 -7.54 26.61 -27.35
CA GLN A 220 -6.78 27.58 -28.15
C GLN A 220 -7.13 27.55 -29.65
N ILE A 221 -7.54 26.37 -30.18
CA ILE A 221 -8.03 26.21 -31.55
C ILE A 221 -9.42 26.83 -31.69
N MET A 222 -10.29 26.75 -30.68
CA MET A 222 -11.62 27.38 -30.70
C MET A 222 -11.54 28.93 -30.66
N ASP A 223 -10.55 29.47 -29.94
CA ASP A 223 -10.36 30.94 -29.81
C ASP A 223 -9.65 31.56 -31.03
N SER A 224 -9.04 30.74 -31.88
CA SER A 224 -8.30 31.18 -33.08
C SER A 224 -9.07 31.03 -34.42
N MET A 225 -10.35 30.63 -34.38
CA MET A 225 -11.19 30.64 -35.57
C MET A 225 -11.63 32.08 -35.90
N PRO A 226 -11.29 32.65 -37.07
CA PRO A 226 -11.76 33.97 -37.46
C PRO A 226 -13.27 33.92 -37.65
N ASP A 227 -13.98 34.87 -37.03
CA ASP A 227 -15.38 35.16 -37.31
C ASP A 227 -15.56 35.56 -38.81
N GLU A 228 -15.79 34.59 -39.67
CA GLU A 228 -16.35 34.86 -40.97
C GLU A 228 -17.87 34.63 -40.95
N ASN A 229 -18.55 35.74 -40.91
CA ASN A 229 -19.94 36.02 -41.20
C ASN A 229 -20.78 36.54 -40.02
N GLY A 230 -20.73 37.87 -39.92
CA GLY A 230 -21.76 38.62 -39.29
C GLY A 230 -23.11 38.52 -40.04
N THR A 231 -24.10 37.98 -39.37
CA THR A 231 -25.48 38.45 -39.50
C THR A 231 -26.26 38.00 -38.27
N GLY A 232 -26.76 38.98 -37.54
CA GLY A 232 -27.59 38.77 -36.37
C GLY A 232 -28.95 38.16 -36.70
N LEU A 233 -29.54 37.53 -35.77
CA LEU A 233 -30.87 37.89 -35.24
C LEU A 233 -31.27 37.04 -34.03
N LEU A 234 -31.77 37.73 -33.04
CA LEU A 234 -32.52 37.28 -31.90
C LEU A 234 -33.66 36.32 -32.25
N ALA A 235 -33.85 35.24 -31.48
CA ALA A 235 -35.19 34.89 -31.04
C ALA A 235 -35.13 33.82 -29.95
N ALA A 236 -35.64 34.18 -28.78
CA ALA A 236 -36.13 33.27 -27.78
C ALA A 236 -37.27 32.39 -28.31
N GLY A 237 -37.22 31.11 -28.09
CA GLY A 237 -38.30 30.17 -28.42
C GLY A 237 -38.33 28.99 -27.46
N ARG A 238 -39.19 29.07 -26.43
CA ARG A 238 -39.71 27.91 -25.71
C ARG A 238 -40.31 26.95 -26.72
N ILE A 239 -40.02 25.66 -26.60
CA ILE A 239 -40.88 24.60 -27.11
C ILE A 239 -40.98 23.48 -26.11
N ASP A 240 -42.25 23.26 -25.77
CA ASP A 240 -42.88 22.24 -24.98
C ASP A 240 -42.83 20.86 -25.67
N GLY A 241 -42.96 19.86 -24.85
CA GLY A 241 -43.07 18.46 -24.91
C GLY A 241 -43.49 17.70 -26.17
N THR A 242 -43.14 16.42 -26.06
CA THR A 242 -43.70 15.23 -26.73
C THR A 242 -43.41 14.98 -28.19
N ALA A 243 -42.53 13.99 -28.47
CA ALA A 243 -42.78 12.92 -29.43
C ALA A 243 -41.77 11.77 -29.28
N TYR A 244 -42.27 10.63 -28.93
CA TYR A 244 -41.64 9.33 -29.13
C TYR A 244 -41.49 9.07 -30.62
N ARG A 245 -40.33 8.58 -31.05
CA ARG A 245 -40.19 7.48 -32.00
C ARG A 245 -38.72 7.23 -32.39
N GLU A 246 -38.27 6.03 -32.00
CA GLU A 246 -37.78 4.94 -32.85
C GLU A 246 -36.42 5.11 -33.57
N THR A 247 -35.57 4.16 -33.25
CA THR A 247 -34.44 3.64 -34.05
C THR A 247 -33.28 4.59 -34.30
N ALA A 248 -32.41 4.72 -33.29
CA ALA A 248 -31.01 4.95 -33.59
C ALA A 248 -30.28 3.58 -33.49
N GLN A 249 -29.86 3.08 -34.63
CA GLN A 249 -28.90 2.00 -34.73
C GLN A 249 -27.67 2.38 -33.92
N LEU A 250 -27.35 1.56 -32.93
CA LEU A 250 -26.07 1.61 -32.23
C LEU A 250 -24.95 1.36 -33.25
N GLN A 251 -24.28 2.42 -33.65
CA GLN A 251 -22.99 2.28 -34.33
C GLN A 251 -22.02 1.74 -33.26
N PRO A 252 -21.19 0.73 -33.58
CA PRO A 252 -20.19 0.26 -32.66
C PRO A 252 -19.21 1.39 -32.39
N VAL A 253 -19.05 1.74 -31.11
CA VAL A 253 -18.00 2.65 -30.66
C VAL A 253 -16.67 2.02 -31.05
N SER A 254 -15.98 2.64 -31.99
CA SER A 254 -14.61 2.25 -32.34
C SER A 254 -13.72 2.63 -31.16
N ILE A 255 -13.32 1.62 -30.40
CA ILE A 255 -12.27 1.76 -29.38
C ILE A 255 -10.98 2.10 -30.14
N PRO A 256 -10.25 3.16 -29.75
CA PRO A 256 -8.96 3.45 -30.37
C PRO A 256 -8.01 2.26 -30.15
N GLN A 257 -7.52 1.68 -31.24
CA GLN A 257 -6.67 0.47 -31.23
C GLN A 257 -5.24 0.70 -30.65
N GLY A 258 -4.97 1.88 -30.06
CA GLY A 258 -3.62 2.26 -29.62
C GLY A 258 -3.16 1.64 -28.28
N ASN A 259 -4.05 1.43 -27.31
CA ASN A 259 -3.65 1.07 -25.94
C ASN A 259 -4.03 -0.35 -25.51
N LEU A 260 -4.81 -1.08 -26.29
CA LEU A 260 -5.23 -2.45 -25.95
C LEU A 260 -4.04 -3.43 -25.93
N GLY A 261 -3.00 -3.17 -26.71
CA GLY A 261 -1.80 -4.01 -26.78
C GLY A 261 -0.96 -3.93 -25.51
N LEU A 262 -0.94 -2.81 -24.82
CA LEU A 262 -0.20 -2.63 -23.57
C LEU A 262 -0.92 -3.28 -22.37
N LEU A 263 -2.25 -3.37 -22.41
CA LEU A 263 -3.05 -4.04 -21.38
C LEU A 263 -3.02 -5.58 -21.47
N MET A 264 -2.66 -6.13 -22.63
CA MET A 264 -2.61 -7.59 -22.85
C MET A 264 -1.41 -8.26 -22.19
N ASP A 265 -0.36 -7.52 -21.86
CA ASP A 265 0.86 -8.06 -21.25
C ASP A 265 0.93 -7.89 -19.73
N VAL A 266 -0.13 -7.34 -19.10
CA VAL A 266 -0.19 -7.18 -17.63
C VAL A 266 -0.43 -8.53 -16.97
N PRO A 267 0.45 -9.02 -16.09
CA PRO A 267 0.24 -10.25 -15.35
C PRO A 267 -0.88 -10.08 -14.32
N LEU A 268 -1.93 -10.88 -14.44
CA LEU A 268 -3.06 -10.89 -13.50
C LEU A 268 -2.94 -12.06 -12.52
N HIS A 269 -3.31 -11.84 -11.28
CA HIS A 269 -3.36 -12.88 -10.27
C HIS A 269 -4.61 -13.74 -10.48
N VAL A 270 -4.40 -15.03 -10.78
CA VAL A 270 -5.47 -16.00 -11.00
C VAL A 270 -5.49 -16.99 -9.83
N SER A 271 -6.60 -17.05 -9.10
CA SER A 271 -6.84 -18.05 -8.06
C SER A 271 -7.96 -19.01 -8.46
N VAL A 272 -7.84 -20.26 -8.03
CA VAL A 272 -8.83 -21.30 -8.24
C VAL A 272 -9.38 -21.74 -6.90
N GLU A 273 -10.66 -21.47 -6.66
CA GLU A 273 -11.34 -21.83 -5.41
C GLU A 273 -12.19 -23.08 -5.59
N ILE A 274 -11.86 -24.13 -4.83
CA ILE A 274 -12.61 -25.40 -4.84
C ILE A 274 -13.92 -25.26 -4.07
N GLY A 275 -13.94 -24.43 -3.00
CA GLY A 275 -15.10 -24.14 -2.18
C GLY A 275 -14.71 -23.27 -1.00
N LYS A 276 -15.71 -22.79 -0.26
CA LYS A 276 -15.57 -21.92 0.91
C LYS A 276 -16.24 -22.55 2.12
N THR A 277 -15.80 -22.20 3.29
CA THR A 277 -16.50 -22.55 4.52
C THR A 277 -16.36 -21.42 5.54
N ARG A 278 -17.36 -21.30 6.41
CA ARG A 278 -17.32 -20.35 7.53
C ARG A 278 -17.28 -21.12 8.82
N ARG A 279 -16.25 -20.88 9.64
CA ARG A 279 -16.06 -21.51 10.94
C ARG A 279 -15.93 -20.45 12.02
N LYS A 280 -16.30 -20.81 13.24
CA LYS A 280 -16.08 -19.94 14.40
C LYS A 280 -14.60 -19.93 14.74
N LEU A 281 -14.09 -18.82 15.28
CA LEU A 281 -12.69 -18.71 15.71
C LEU A 281 -12.25 -19.87 16.61
N LYS A 282 -13.10 -20.28 17.54
CA LYS A 282 -12.86 -21.44 18.41
C LYS A 282 -12.58 -22.74 17.62
N GLU A 283 -13.26 -22.95 16.49
CA GLU A 283 -13.08 -24.14 15.65
C GLU A 283 -11.78 -24.04 14.83
N ILE A 284 -11.42 -22.84 14.38
CA ILE A 284 -10.14 -22.57 13.70
C ILE A 284 -8.97 -22.87 14.64
N LEU A 285 -9.01 -22.35 15.87
CA LEU A 285 -7.95 -22.57 16.86
C LEU A 285 -7.83 -24.04 17.33
N SER A 286 -8.82 -24.89 17.06
CA SER A 286 -8.81 -26.33 17.37
C SER A 286 -8.37 -27.21 16.21
N LEU A 287 -7.99 -26.64 15.04
CA LEU A 287 -7.52 -27.42 13.90
C LEU A 287 -6.18 -28.10 14.20
N ASN A 288 -6.11 -29.37 13.90
CA ASN A 288 -4.92 -30.20 14.07
C ASN A 288 -4.66 -31.03 12.79
N ASN A 289 -3.42 -31.49 12.64
CA ASN A 289 -3.04 -32.35 11.53
C ASN A 289 -3.96 -33.58 11.42
N GLY A 290 -4.51 -33.82 10.23
CA GLY A 290 -5.42 -34.94 9.95
C GLY A 290 -6.91 -34.60 10.09
N MET A 291 -7.29 -33.40 10.54
CA MET A 291 -8.69 -32.98 10.53
C MET A 291 -9.18 -32.70 9.12
N VAL A 292 -10.44 -33.01 8.86
CA VAL A 292 -11.11 -32.72 7.59
C VAL A 292 -11.99 -31.48 7.75
N VAL A 293 -11.82 -30.54 6.83
CA VAL A 293 -12.66 -29.34 6.73
C VAL A 293 -13.63 -29.52 5.57
N GLU A 294 -14.93 -29.56 5.87
CA GLU A 294 -15.99 -29.65 4.88
C GLU A 294 -16.22 -28.26 4.25
N LEU A 295 -16.30 -28.23 2.92
CA LEU A 295 -16.56 -27.04 2.12
C LEU A 295 -18.03 -26.98 1.68
N ASP A 296 -18.46 -25.84 1.19
CA ASP A 296 -19.82 -25.54 0.75
C ASP A 296 -20.19 -26.15 -0.61
N LYS A 297 -19.19 -26.64 -1.37
CA LYS A 297 -19.36 -27.28 -2.70
C LYS A 297 -19.24 -28.79 -2.64
N GLN A 298 -19.99 -29.47 -3.50
CA GLN A 298 -19.91 -30.91 -3.72
C GLN A 298 -18.63 -31.29 -4.48
N ALA A 299 -18.17 -32.53 -4.33
CA ALA A 299 -16.91 -32.98 -4.91
C ALA A 299 -16.85 -32.88 -6.46
N ASP A 300 -18.01 -32.99 -7.12
CA ASP A 300 -18.12 -32.92 -8.59
C ASP A 300 -18.56 -31.51 -9.08
N ALA A 301 -18.65 -30.52 -8.18
CA ALA A 301 -19.04 -29.17 -8.56
C ALA A 301 -17.87 -28.43 -9.24
N PRO A 302 -18.15 -27.60 -10.26
CA PRO A 302 -17.12 -26.84 -10.92
C PRO A 302 -16.43 -25.87 -9.93
N VAL A 303 -15.12 -25.73 -10.06
CA VAL A 303 -14.31 -24.78 -9.30
C VAL A 303 -14.46 -23.38 -9.86
N ASP A 304 -14.35 -22.38 -9.00
CA ASP A 304 -14.41 -20.99 -9.40
C ASP A 304 -13.01 -20.46 -9.75
N ILE A 305 -12.89 -19.81 -10.91
CA ILE A 305 -11.68 -19.14 -11.37
C ILE A 305 -11.87 -17.64 -11.13
N ILE A 306 -11.05 -17.09 -10.25
CA ILE A 306 -11.14 -15.71 -9.76
C ILE A 306 -9.89 -14.97 -10.22
N VAL A 307 -10.08 -13.81 -10.81
CA VAL A 307 -9.01 -12.87 -11.19
C VAL A 307 -9.22 -11.58 -10.44
N ASN A 308 -8.22 -11.15 -9.67
CA ASN A 308 -8.29 -9.94 -8.84
C ASN A 308 -9.57 -9.86 -7.97
N GLY A 309 -9.97 -11.00 -7.37
CA GLY A 309 -11.16 -11.07 -6.51
C GLY A 309 -12.49 -11.19 -7.26
N GLN A 310 -12.50 -11.19 -8.60
CA GLN A 310 -13.71 -11.27 -9.43
C GLN A 310 -13.84 -12.63 -10.07
N LEU A 311 -15.03 -13.26 -9.98
CA LEU A 311 -15.34 -14.52 -10.65
C LEU A 311 -15.42 -14.33 -12.17
N ILE A 312 -14.51 -14.96 -12.90
CA ILE A 312 -14.39 -14.86 -14.36
C ILE A 312 -14.92 -16.11 -15.07
N ALA A 313 -14.61 -17.28 -14.52
CA ALA A 313 -14.94 -18.54 -15.14
C ALA A 313 -15.17 -19.64 -14.10
N ARG A 314 -15.74 -20.73 -14.55
CA ARG A 314 -15.84 -22.00 -13.81
C ARG A 314 -15.19 -23.11 -14.62
N GLY A 315 -14.66 -24.10 -13.92
CA GLY A 315 -13.96 -25.19 -14.57
C GLY A 315 -13.91 -26.48 -13.75
N GLU A 316 -13.26 -27.47 -14.29
CA GLU A 316 -13.02 -28.77 -13.67
C GLU A 316 -11.53 -28.91 -13.36
N VAL A 317 -11.17 -29.37 -12.16
CA VAL A 317 -9.78 -29.67 -11.84
C VAL A 317 -9.31 -30.87 -12.62
N VAL A 318 -8.16 -30.74 -13.26
CA VAL A 318 -7.49 -31.83 -14.02
C VAL A 318 -6.04 -31.96 -13.51
N VAL A 319 -5.47 -33.14 -13.71
CA VAL A 319 -4.06 -33.40 -13.40
C VAL A 319 -3.32 -33.53 -14.74
N ILE A 320 -2.25 -32.74 -14.90
CA ILE A 320 -1.40 -32.73 -16.10
C ILE A 320 0.05 -32.84 -15.62
N ASP A 321 0.73 -33.92 -15.97
CA ASP A 321 2.15 -34.18 -15.62
C ASP A 321 2.47 -33.92 -14.14
N ASP A 322 1.65 -34.49 -13.23
CA ASP A 322 1.73 -34.33 -11.76
C ASP A 322 1.39 -32.93 -11.21
N ASN A 323 0.95 -31.99 -12.05
CA ASN A 323 0.50 -30.68 -11.64
C ASN A 323 -1.03 -30.55 -11.73
N PHE A 324 -1.65 -29.78 -10.84
CA PHE A 324 -3.05 -29.43 -10.96
C PHE A 324 -3.26 -28.38 -12.05
N GLY A 325 -4.20 -28.65 -12.95
CA GLY A 325 -4.69 -27.71 -13.94
C GLY A 325 -6.20 -27.50 -13.81
N VAL A 326 -6.76 -26.55 -14.52
CA VAL A 326 -8.21 -26.34 -14.59
C VAL A 326 -8.64 -26.27 -16.03
N ARG A 327 -9.62 -27.15 -16.40
CA ARG A 327 -10.31 -27.08 -17.68
C ARG A 327 -11.50 -26.14 -17.54
N ILE A 328 -11.50 -25.03 -18.25
CA ILE A 328 -12.60 -24.07 -18.25
C ILE A 328 -13.82 -24.71 -18.90
N SER A 329 -14.95 -24.74 -18.18
CA SER A 329 -16.22 -25.22 -18.63
C SER A 329 -17.24 -24.13 -18.95
N GLU A 330 -17.14 -22.98 -18.24
CA GLU A 330 -18.05 -21.84 -18.40
C GLU A 330 -17.31 -20.53 -18.16
N ILE A 331 -17.54 -19.51 -19.01
CA ILE A 331 -17.05 -18.14 -18.80
C ILE A 331 -18.23 -17.31 -18.30
N VAL A 332 -18.11 -16.77 -17.10
CA VAL A 332 -19.23 -16.10 -16.40
C VAL A 332 -19.29 -14.61 -16.74
N ASN A 333 -18.15 -13.93 -16.93
CA ASN A 333 -18.15 -12.51 -17.26
C ASN A 333 -16.82 -12.04 -17.86
N THR A 334 -16.81 -11.68 -19.14
CA THR A 334 -15.67 -11.03 -19.80
C THR A 334 -15.84 -9.52 -19.94
N LYS A 335 -17.04 -8.96 -19.76
CA LYS A 335 -17.29 -7.54 -19.98
C LYS A 335 -16.94 -6.67 -18.79
N SER A 336 -17.05 -7.19 -17.57
CA SER A 336 -16.80 -6.42 -16.36
C SER A 336 -15.32 -6.15 -16.06
N ILE A 337 -14.40 -6.88 -16.69
CA ILE A 337 -12.95 -6.61 -16.58
C ILE A 337 -12.57 -5.33 -17.36
N ILE A 338 -13.34 -5.03 -18.42
CA ILE A 338 -13.05 -3.92 -19.34
C ILE A 338 -13.87 -2.66 -18.98
N GLU A 339 -15.06 -2.83 -18.36
CA GLU A 339 -15.99 -1.74 -18.06
C GLU A 339 -15.80 -1.14 -16.65
N ASN A 340 -15.28 -1.90 -15.69
CA ASN A 340 -14.89 -1.38 -14.38
C ASN A 340 -13.37 -1.20 -14.39
N GLY A 341 -12.91 -0.11 -14.97
CA GLY A 341 -11.51 0.27 -15.06
C GLY A 341 -10.86 0.63 -13.71
N ASP A 342 -11.08 -0.20 -12.69
CA ASP A 342 -10.31 -0.23 -11.46
C ASP A 342 -9.20 -1.29 -11.61
N LEU A 343 -8.18 -0.93 -12.40
CA LEU A 343 -6.85 -1.56 -12.42
C LEU A 343 -5.85 -0.56 -11.95
#